data_2ff5c3c24867968311bac12054b7e743
#
_entry.id   2ff5c3c24867968311bac12054b7e743
#
_cell.length_a   1.000
_cell.length_b   1.000
_cell.length_c   1.000
_cell.angle_alpha   90.00
_cell.angle_beta   90.00
_cell.angle_gamma   90.00
#
_symmetry.space_group_name_H-M   'P 1'
#
loop_
_entity.id
_entity.type
_entity.pdbx_description
1 polymer ?
#
loop_
_entity_poly.entity_id
_entity_poly.type
_entity_poly.pdbx_seq_one_letter_code
_entity_poly.pdbx_strand_id
1 'polypeptide(L)'
;MALVLKDRVKETSVSTGTGAIALDGATGAYQTFSTIGNGNTTYYCIAGQTTNEWEVGIGTYTTATDTLSRDTILASSNSNTIVTFSAGTKDVFITYPSEQAVYQEVDGSLKLIAGVIEVSLDGTHGTTLANTAFQAFA
;
A
#
# COMPACT_ATOMS: atom_id res chain seq x y z
N MET A 1 13.87 3.19 7.62
CA MET A 1 12.73 2.58 6.89
C MET A 1 11.46 3.36 7.23
N ALA A 2 10.83 3.94 6.25
CA ALA A 2 9.59 4.68 6.42
C ALA A 2 8.54 4.16 5.43
N LEU A 3 7.25 4.24 5.81
CA LEU A 3 6.16 4.04 4.85
C LEU A 3 6.00 5.34 4.03
N VAL A 4 6.22 5.25 2.74
CA VAL A 4 6.22 6.39 1.81
C VAL A 4 5.19 6.16 0.72
N LEU A 5 4.26 7.10 0.56
CA LEU A 5 3.33 7.14 -0.56
C LEU A 5 3.75 8.24 -1.54
N LYS A 6 3.66 7.95 -2.81
CA LYS A 6 3.93 8.89 -3.90
C LYS A 6 2.86 8.75 -4.98
N ASP A 7 2.50 9.89 -5.56
CA ASP A 7 1.54 9.93 -6.65
C ASP A 7 2.17 9.49 -7.97
N ARG A 8 1.36 8.88 -8.82
CA ARG A 8 1.73 8.54 -10.21
C ARG A 8 2.97 7.64 -10.30
N VAL A 9 3.17 6.73 -9.35
CA VAL A 9 4.20 5.69 -9.44
C VAL A 9 3.58 4.45 -10.05
N LYS A 10 4.09 4.05 -11.22
CA LYS A 10 3.69 2.83 -11.90
C LYS A 10 4.80 2.36 -12.82
N GLU A 11 5.16 1.11 -12.67
CA GLU A 11 6.09 0.39 -13.53
C GLU A 11 5.46 -0.90 -14.04
N THR A 12 6.13 -1.56 -14.96
CA THR A 12 5.78 -2.93 -15.37
C THR A 12 6.73 -3.95 -14.75
N SER A 13 6.34 -5.20 -14.80
CA SER A 13 7.17 -6.34 -14.41
C SER A 13 6.78 -7.59 -15.18
N VAL A 14 7.77 -8.43 -15.49
CA VAL A 14 7.56 -9.78 -16.02
C VAL A 14 7.91 -10.86 -15.00
N SER A 15 8.18 -10.50 -13.76
CA SER A 15 8.51 -11.44 -12.68
C SER A 15 7.45 -12.51 -12.50
N THR A 16 7.87 -13.72 -12.16
CA THR A 16 7.00 -14.88 -11.93
C THR A 16 7.23 -15.47 -10.53
N GLY A 17 6.30 -16.29 -10.07
CA GLY A 17 6.41 -16.97 -8.78
C GLY A 17 6.05 -16.08 -7.60
N THR A 18 6.65 -16.38 -6.43
CA THR A 18 6.35 -15.73 -5.14
C THR A 18 7.45 -14.80 -4.65
N GLY A 19 8.53 -14.62 -5.42
CA GLY A 19 9.68 -13.79 -5.06
C GLY A 19 9.40 -12.29 -5.12
N ALA A 20 10.45 -11.50 -4.86
CA ALA A 20 10.43 -10.06 -5.09
C ALA A 20 10.15 -9.77 -6.58
N ILE A 21 9.53 -8.63 -6.82
CA ILE A 21 9.17 -8.16 -8.16
C ILE A 21 10.31 -7.29 -8.71
N ALA A 22 10.93 -7.72 -9.81
CA ALA A 22 11.83 -6.86 -10.56
C ALA A 22 11.01 -5.82 -11.33
N LEU A 23 11.44 -4.58 -11.28
CA LEU A 23 10.77 -3.45 -11.91
C LEU A 23 11.44 -3.14 -13.26
N ASP A 24 10.63 -3.04 -14.31
CA ASP A 24 11.12 -2.88 -15.69
C ASP A 24 11.04 -1.43 -16.19
N GLY A 25 10.81 -0.49 -15.27
CA GLY A 25 10.72 0.94 -15.56
C GLY A 25 9.30 1.48 -15.72
N ALA A 26 9.19 2.78 -15.56
CA ALA A 26 7.93 3.49 -15.62
C ALA A 26 7.34 3.52 -17.05
N THR A 27 6.03 3.41 -17.13
CA THR A 27 5.29 3.48 -18.39
C THR A 27 4.65 4.86 -18.58
N GLY A 28 4.79 5.43 -19.78
CA GLY A 28 4.19 6.73 -20.10
C GLY A 28 4.68 7.85 -19.19
N ALA A 29 3.76 8.65 -18.66
CA ALA A 29 4.08 9.80 -17.80
C ALA A 29 4.07 9.43 -16.30
N TYR A 30 4.27 8.17 -15.94
CA TYR A 30 4.37 7.72 -14.55
C TYR A 30 5.80 7.86 -14.01
N GLN A 31 5.94 7.87 -12.70
CA GLN A 31 7.22 7.84 -11.99
C GLN A 31 7.63 6.40 -11.65
N THR A 32 8.93 6.20 -11.45
CA THR A 32 9.46 4.92 -10.97
C THR A 32 9.35 4.80 -9.45
N PHE A 33 9.42 3.58 -8.92
CA PHE A 33 9.46 3.32 -7.48
C PHE A 33 10.68 3.92 -6.79
N SER A 34 11.73 4.27 -7.53
CA SER A 34 12.89 4.98 -6.96
C SER A 34 12.54 6.28 -6.23
N THR A 35 11.39 6.89 -6.54
CA THR A 35 10.89 8.10 -5.87
C THR A 35 10.55 7.90 -4.40
N ILE A 36 10.30 6.64 -3.95
CA ILE A 36 10.07 6.36 -2.52
C ILE A 36 11.37 6.27 -1.73
N GLY A 37 12.50 6.10 -2.39
CA GLY A 37 13.82 5.98 -1.77
C GLY A 37 14.17 4.57 -1.33
N ASN A 38 15.47 4.26 -1.36
CA ASN A 38 16.00 2.93 -1.03
C ASN A 38 15.68 2.52 0.41
N GLY A 39 15.22 1.28 0.59
CA GLY A 39 14.92 0.70 1.90
C GLY A 39 13.63 1.20 2.55
N ASN A 40 12.88 2.08 1.89
CA ASN A 40 11.57 2.48 2.36
C ASN A 40 10.48 1.51 1.90
N THR A 41 9.42 1.42 2.69
CA THR A 41 8.22 0.64 2.36
C THR A 41 7.17 1.49 1.67
N THR A 42 6.32 0.85 0.89
CA THR A 42 5.13 1.48 0.30
C THR A 42 3.99 0.48 0.19
N TYR A 43 2.78 0.97 0.04
CA TYR A 43 1.68 0.15 -0.43
C TYR A 43 1.79 -0.04 -1.95
N TYR A 44 1.52 -1.26 -2.39
CA TYR A 44 1.54 -1.58 -3.82
C TYR A 44 0.30 -2.34 -4.26
N CYS A 45 0.02 -2.28 -5.53
CA CYS A 45 -0.82 -3.22 -6.25
C CYS A 45 0.00 -3.80 -7.40
N ILE A 46 -0.07 -5.12 -7.57
CA ILE A 46 0.42 -5.85 -8.73
C ILE A 46 -0.80 -6.45 -9.43
N ALA A 47 -0.93 -6.23 -10.73
CA ALA A 47 -2.05 -6.73 -11.52
C ALA A 47 -1.57 -7.31 -12.84
N GLY A 48 -1.90 -8.58 -13.11
CA GLY A 48 -1.63 -9.22 -14.39
C GLY A 48 -2.42 -8.56 -15.52
N GLN A 49 -1.77 -8.22 -16.64
CA GLN A 49 -2.45 -7.58 -17.77
C GLN A 49 -3.33 -8.55 -18.55
N THR A 50 -3.00 -9.85 -18.54
CA THR A 50 -3.68 -10.91 -19.32
C THR A 50 -4.19 -12.05 -18.45
N THR A 51 -4.02 -11.98 -17.15
CA THR A 51 -4.48 -12.95 -16.16
C THR A 51 -5.36 -12.28 -15.11
N ASN A 52 -6.13 -13.05 -14.36
CA ASN A 52 -6.89 -12.54 -13.21
C ASN A 52 -6.07 -12.52 -11.91
N GLU A 53 -4.75 -12.60 -12.01
CA GLU A 53 -3.83 -12.58 -10.88
C GLU A 53 -3.59 -11.13 -10.43
N TRP A 54 -3.83 -10.87 -9.16
CA TRP A 54 -3.55 -9.56 -8.56
C TRP A 54 -3.21 -9.69 -7.07
N GLU A 55 -2.49 -8.72 -6.57
CA GLU A 55 -2.06 -8.66 -5.17
C GLU A 55 -1.91 -7.21 -4.72
N VAL A 56 -2.39 -6.91 -3.53
CA VAL A 56 -2.22 -5.63 -2.83
C VAL A 56 -1.47 -5.90 -1.54
N GLY A 57 -0.45 -5.12 -1.24
CA GLY A 57 0.37 -5.36 -0.06
C GLY A 57 1.27 -4.21 0.34
N ILE A 58 2.17 -4.52 1.26
CA ILE A 58 3.28 -3.65 1.68
C ILE A 58 4.57 -4.31 1.20
N GLY A 59 5.43 -3.52 0.56
CA GLY A 59 6.72 -3.98 0.09
C GLY A 59 7.81 -2.94 0.30
N THR A 60 9.06 -3.39 0.33
CA THR A 60 10.25 -2.57 0.48
C THR A 60 10.94 -2.43 -0.88
N TYR A 61 11.27 -1.20 -1.26
CA TYR A 61 12.00 -0.93 -2.49
C TYR A 61 13.51 -1.04 -2.27
N THR A 62 14.20 -1.74 -3.16
CA THR A 62 15.66 -1.89 -3.15
C THR A 62 16.25 -1.35 -4.44
N THR A 63 16.98 -0.24 -4.35
CA THR A 63 17.59 0.44 -5.50
C THR A 63 18.67 -0.41 -6.19
N ALA A 64 19.46 -1.16 -5.42
CA ALA A 64 20.59 -1.91 -5.99
C ALA A 64 20.18 -2.99 -7.00
N THR A 65 18.96 -3.54 -6.85
CA THR A 65 18.40 -4.59 -7.71
C THR A 65 17.16 -4.15 -8.46
N ASP A 66 16.71 -2.91 -8.24
CA ASP A 66 15.46 -2.34 -8.76
C ASP A 66 14.27 -3.29 -8.55
N THR A 67 14.07 -3.66 -7.28
CA THR A 67 13.06 -4.63 -6.88
C THR A 67 12.16 -4.11 -5.78
N LEU A 68 10.93 -4.60 -5.78
CA LEU A 68 9.96 -4.42 -4.71
C LEU A 68 9.73 -5.78 -4.03
N SER A 69 10.00 -5.86 -2.73
CA SER A 69 9.65 -7.06 -1.94
C SER A 69 8.13 -7.14 -1.72
N ARG A 70 7.68 -8.28 -1.25
CA ARG A 70 6.26 -8.58 -0.96
C ARG A 70 6.16 -8.98 0.51
N ASP A 71 6.29 -7.98 1.40
CA ASP A 71 6.53 -8.21 2.83
C ASP A 71 5.25 -8.58 3.58
N THR A 72 4.14 -7.94 3.23
CA THR A 72 2.83 -8.21 3.82
C THR A 72 1.76 -8.17 2.75
N ILE A 73 0.99 -9.23 2.62
CA ILE A 73 -0.14 -9.30 1.69
C ILE A 73 -1.38 -8.82 2.44
N LEU A 74 -2.07 -7.82 1.90
CA LEU A 74 -3.30 -7.28 2.46
C LEU A 74 -4.53 -7.90 1.79
N ALA A 75 -4.49 -8.00 0.45
CA ALA A 75 -5.53 -8.63 -0.34
C ALA A 75 -4.94 -9.25 -1.60
N SER A 76 -5.52 -10.35 -2.10
CA SER A 76 -5.06 -10.97 -3.34
C SER A 76 -6.11 -11.86 -4.00
N SER A 77 -5.90 -12.16 -5.26
CA SER A 77 -6.65 -13.18 -6.02
C SER A 77 -6.44 -14.61 -5.51
N ASN A 78 -5.48 -14.83 -4.62
CA ASN A 78 -5.17 -16.11 -4.00
C ASN A 78 -5.64 -16.17 -2.54
N SER A 79 -6.92 -15.89 -2.29
CA SER A 79 -7.52 -15.91 -0.94
C SER A 79 -6.74 -15.09 0.09
N ASN A 80 -6.28 -13.91 -0.29
CA ASN A 80 -5.48 -12.99 0.52
C ASN A 80 -4.13 -13.57 1.00
N THR A 81 -3.61 -14.54 0.27
CA THR A 81 -2.24 -15.05 0.45
C THR A 81 -1.37 -14.65 -0.73
N ILE A 82 -0.06 -14.88 -0.61
CA ILE A 82 0.89 -14.52 -1.67
C ILE A 82 0.53 -15.20 -3.00
N VAL A 83 0.53 -14.44 -4.08
CA VAL A 83 0.21 -14.92 -5.42
C VAL A 83 1.46 -15.52 -6.08
N THR A 84 1.33 -16.71 -6.66
CA THR A 84 2.34 -17.26 -7.56
C THR A 84 2.07 -16.73 -8.96
N PHE A 85 2.65 -15.58 -9.29
CA PHE A 85 2.41 -14.94 -10.59
C PHE A 85 2.89 -15.81 -11.75
N SER A 86 2.04 -15.94 -12.75
CA SER A 86 2.35 -16.59 -14.02
C SER A 86 3.20 -15.70 -14.93
N ALA A 87 3.71 -16.28 -16.04
CA ALA A 87 4.38 -15.50 -17.08
C ALA A 87 3.43 -14.47 -17.71
N GLY A 88 4.00 -13.35 -18.17
CA GLY A 88 3.28 -12.23 -18.75
C GLY A 88 3.56 -10.92 -18.00
N THR A 89 3.17 -9.82 -18.62
CA THR A 89 3.39 -8.48 -18.05
C THR A 89 2.38 -8.20 -16.93
N LYS A 90 2.86 -7.59 -15.86
CA LYS A 90 2.07 -7.05 -14.74
C LYS A 90 2.25 -5.55 -14.68
N ASP A 91 1.21 -4.86 -14.29
CA ASP A 91 1.29 -3.49 -13.81
C ASP A 91 1.62 -3.51 -12.31
N VAL A 92 2.60 -2.72 -11.91
CA VAL A 92 3.00 -2.54 -10.51
C VAL A 92 2.89 -1.07 -10.17
N PHE A 93 2.05 -0.71 -9.21
CA PHE A 93 1.80 0.69 -8.90
C PHE A 93 1.52 0.92 -7.42
N ILE A 94 1.76 2.16 -6.96
CA ILE A 94 1.40 2.57 -5.61
C ILE A 94 -0.10 2.83 -5.55
N THR A 95 -0.75 2.28 -4.53
CA THR A 95 -2.16 2.48 -4.21
C THR A 95 -2.33 2.70 -2.72
N TYR A 96 -3.46 3.29 -2.31
CA TYR A 96 -3.84 3.31 -0.89
C TYR A 96 -4.88 2.22 -0.65
N PRO A 97 -4.51 1.11 0.01
CA PRO A 97 -5.38 -0.06 0.13
C PRO A 97 -6.65 0.23 0.93
N SER A 98 -7.75 -0.40 0.54
CA SER A 98 -9.04 -0.28 1.26
C SER A 98 -8.92 -0.73 2.71
N GLU A 99 -8.09 -1.73 2.99
CA GLU A 99 -7.83 -2.26 4.34
C GLU A 99 -7.10 -1.27 5.25
N GLN A 100 -6.54 -0.21 4.68
CA GLN A 100 -5.83 0.84 5.41
C GLN A 100 -6.52 2.21 5.27
N ALA A 101 -7.61 2.28 4.53
CA ALA A 101 -8.27 3.53 4.21
C ALA A 101 -9.01 4.11 5.42
N VAL A 102 -8.95 5.43 5.51
CA VAL A 102 -9.81 6.23 6.37
C VAL A 102 -10.82 6.93 5.46
N TYR A 103 -12.10 6.69 5.66
CA TYR A 103 -13.14 7.29 4.82
C TYR A 103 -14.38 7.65 5.63
N GLN A 104 -15.19 8.55 5.05
CA GLN A 104 -16.46 8.94 5.63
C GLN A 104 -17.56 8.01 5.14
N GLU A 105 -18.33 7.46 6.07
CA GLU A 105 -19.52 6.67 5.78
C GLU A 105 -20.68 7.55 5.29
N VAL A 106 -21.70 6.94 4.72
CA VAL A 106 -22.87 7.65 4.21
C VAL A 106 -23.64 8.39 5.31
N ASP A 107 -23.55 7.93 6.55
CA ASP A 107 -24.14 8.56 7.73
C ASP A 107 -23.33 9.74 8.28
N GLY A 108 -22.19 10.06 7.66
CA GLY A 108 -21.29 11.13 8.07
C GLY A 108 -20.24 10.73 9.10
N SER A 109 -20.24 9.50 9.60
CA SER A 109 -19.22 9.00 10.51
C SER A 109 -17.88 8.78 9.80
N LEU A 110 -16.78 8.91 10.54
CA LEU A 110 -15.43 8.61 10.05
C LEU A 110 -15.06 7.18 10.41
N LYS A 111 -14.79 6.36 9.39
CA LYS A 111 -14.40 4.97 9.59
C LYS A 111 -12.91 4.78 9.44
N LEU A 112 -12.29 4.17 10.47
CA LEU A 112 -10.94 3.61 10.41
C LEU A 112 -11.07 2.08 10.40
N ILE A 113 -10.55 1.44 9.37
CA ILE A 113 -10.65 -0.02 9.22
C ILE A 113 -9.65 -0.75 10.09
N ALA A 114 -8.45 -0.20 10.27
CA ALA A 114 -7.43 -0.79 11.13
C ALA A 114 -6.65 0.30 11.87
N GLY A 115 -6.47 0.14 13.15
CA GLY A 115 -5.54 0.95 13.93
C GLY A 115 -6.15 1.73 15.08
N VAL A 116 -5.26 2.40 15.78
CA VAL A 116 -5.56 3.33 16.89
C VAL A 116 -5.59 4.73 16.31
N ILE A 117 -6.64 5.50 16.63
CA ILE A 117 -6.63 6.95 16.38
C ILE A 117 -5.69 7.57 17.40
N GLU A 118 -4.49 7.92 17.00
CA GLU A 118 -3.63 8.77 17.78
C GLU A 118 -3.87 10.21 17.35
N VAL A 119 -4.65 10.95 18.12
CA VAL A 119 -4.83 12.38 17.94
C VAL A 119 -3.71 13.08 18.74
N SER A 120 -2.61 13.41 18.07
CA SER A 120 -1.57 14.27 18.62
C SER A 120 -2.03 15.71 18.48
N LEU A 121 -2.55 16.29 19.58
CA LEU A 121 -2.74 17.73 19.70
C LEU A 121 -1.49 18.31 20.36
N ASP A 122 -0.96 19.40 19.81
CA ASP A 122 0.19 20.07 20.42
C ASP A 122 -0.13 20.41 21.88
N GLY A 123 0.62 19.82 22.75
CA GLY A 123 0.88 20.00 24.18
C GLY A 123 -0.16 20.63 25.13
N THR A 124 -1.21 21.30 24.70
CA THR A 124 -2.10 22.05 25.58
C THR A 124 -3.57 21.62 25.60
N HIS A 125 -4.04 20.87 24.65
CA HIS A 125 -5.47 20.53 24.52
C HIS A 125 -5.78 19.03 24.40
N GLY A 126 -4.77 18.15 24.40
CA GLY A 126 -4.90 16.74 24.02
C GLY A 126 -5.67 15.85 25.00
N THR A 127 -5.65 16.16 26.28
CA THR A 127 -6.23 15.27 27.31
C THR A 127 -7.74 15.41 27.48
N THR A 128 -8.31 16.56 27.13
CA THR A 128 -9.72 16.84 27.40
C THR A 128 -10.65 16.38 26.27
N LEU A 129 -10.20 16.45 25.01
CA LEU A 129 -11.00 16.04 23.86
C LEU A 129 -11.09 14.52 23.68
N ALA A 130 -10.02 13.79 23.98
CA ALA A 130 -10.01 12.34 23.89
C ALA A 130 -10.98 11.69 24.88
N ASN A 131 -11.05 12.21 26.10
CA ASN A 131 -11.89 11.63 27.16
C ASN A 131 -13.38 11.94 26.98
N THR A 132 -13.73 13.09 26.41
CA THR A 132 -15.13 13.49 26.24
C THR A 132 -15.75 12.87 24.99
N ALA A 133 -14.98 12.68 23.92
CA ALA A 133 -15.48 12.06 22.70
C ALA A 133 -15.75 10.55 22.86
N PHE A 134 -14.91 9.84 23.62
CA PHE A 134 -15.10 8.39 23.86
C PHE A 134 -16.23 8.09 24.86
N GLN A 135 -16.62 9.00 25.74
CA GLN A 135 -17.72 8.81 26.66
C GLN A 135 -19.10 9.04 26.04
N ALA A 136 -19.18 9.71 24.89
CA ALA A 136 -20.45 9.95 24.19
C ALA A 136 -20.95 8.72 23.42
N PHE A 137 -20.17 7.68 23.27
CA PHE A 137 -20.50 6.44 22.56
C PHE A 137 -20.58 5.18 23.46
N ALA A 138 -20.57 5.36 24.76
CA ALA A 138 -20.74 4.28 25.73
C ALA A 138 -22.22 4.05 26.06
#